data_29495a3adbc5f33192beed1af94a2a36
#
_entry.id   29495a3adbc5f33192beed1af94a2a36
#
_cell.length_a   1.000
_cell.length_b   1.000
_cell.length_c   1.000
_cell.angle_alpha   90.00
_cell.angle_beta   90.00
_cell.angle_gamma   90.00
#
_symmetry.space_group_name_H-M   'P 1'
#
loop_
_entity.id
_entity.type
_entity.pdbx_description
1 polymer ?
#
loop_
_entity_poly.entity_id
_entity_poly.type
_entity_poly.pdbx_seq_one_letter_code
_entity_poly.pdbx_strand_id
1 'polypeptide(L)'
;FDDLVTPYLGLTRDDNLRPDSNVEALAKLKPVFGRGEDATMTAGNSTPLTDGAALVLLGSDEWAAAHRLPVLAHVVDAETAAVEYVHGRDGLLTAPVFAVPRLLERVGMSLQDFDFYEIHEAFASTVLSTMKAWEDPAFAKERLGLDVPPGAIDRSRLNVTGSSLAAGHPFAATGG
;
A
#
# COMPACT_ATOMS: atom_id res chain seq x y z
N PHE A 1 6.56 -6.25 -14.42
CA PHE A 1 7.51 -5.25 -13.90
C PHE A 1 8.44 -4.74 -15.00
N ASP A 2 9.07 -5.61 -15.76
CA ASP A 2 10.05 -5.24 -16.81
C ASP A 2 9.46 -4.27 -17.86
N ASP A 3 8.18 -4.37 -18.14
CA ASP A 3 7.44 -3.47 -19.06
C ASP A 3 7.31 -2.03 -18.53
N LEU A 4 7.53 -1.83 -17.24
CA LEU A 4 7.43 -0.52 -16.57
C LEU A 4 8.80 0.15 -16.41
N VAL A 5 9.88 -0.59 -16.61
CA VAL A 5 11.24 -0.07 -16.41
C VAL A 5 11.61 0.88 -17.55
N THR A 6 11.96 2.12 -17.21
CA THR A 6 12.56 3.07 -18.13
C THR A 6 14.08 3.05 -17.96
N PRO A 7 14.86 2.59 -18.95
CA PRO A 7 16.31 2.56 -18.84
C PRO A 7 16.89 3.96 -18.59
N TYR A 8 17.81 4.07 -17.65
CA TYR A 8 18.44 5.33 -17.29
C TYR A 8 19.95 5.15 -17.03
N LEU A 9 20.79 5.95 -17.68
CA LEU A 9 22.25 5.96 -17.52
C LEU A 9 22.90 4.55 -17.59
N GLY A 10 22.38 3.69 -18.45
CA GLY A 10 22.87 2.32 -18.62
C GLY A 10 22.26 1.28 -17.66
N LEU A 11 21.45 1.68 -16.70
CA LEU A 11 20.64 0.77 -15.91
C LEU A 11 19.41 0.34 -16.73
N THR A 12 19.22 -0.95 -16.85
CA THR A 12 18.11 -1.56 -17.60
C THR A 12 17.25 -2.49 -16.75
N ARG A 13 17.61 -2.65 -15.48
CA ARG A 13 16.96 -3.54 -14.54
C ARG A 13 17.03 -2.94 -13.12
N ASP A 14 16.04 -3.25 -12.30
CA ASP A 14 16.04 -2.94 -10.88
C ASP A 14 16.92 -3.95 -10.11
N ASP A 15 17.87 -3.44 -9.32
CA ASP A 15 18.80 -4.24 -8.54
C ASP A 15 18.21 -4.79 -7.22
N ASN A 16 17.05 -4.27 -6.80
CA ASN A 16 16.39 -4.71 -5.55
C ASN A 16 15.60 -6.00 -5.73
N LEU A 17 15.11 -6.27 -6.93
CA LEU A 17 14.32 -7.46 -7.19
C LEU A 17 15.12 -8.74 -6.98
N ARG A 18 14.57 -9.65 -6.19
CA ARG A 18 15.15 -10.96 -5.86
C ARG A 18 14.21 -12.07 -6.31
N PRO A 19 14.27 -12.49 -7.57
CA PRO A 19 13.37 -13.48 -8.15
C PRO A 19 13.51 -14.87 -7.51
N ASP A 20 14.60 -15.12 -6.81
CA ASP A 20 14.90 -16.36 -6.07
C ASP A 20 14.39 -16.36 -4.64
N SER A 21 13.68 -15.32 -4.21
CA SER A 21 13.08 -15.25 -2.87
C SER A 21 12.09 -16.39 -2.65
N ASN A 22 12.16 -17.01 -1.47
CA ASN A 22 11.23 -18.04 -1.05
C ASN A 22 11.01 -17.99 0.46
N VAL A 23 9.93 -18.62 0.93
CA VAL A 23 9.51 -18.58 2.35
C VAL A 23 10.58 -19.16 3.26
N GLU A 24 11.26 -20.23 2.83
CA GLU A 24 12.30 -20.91 3.62
C GLU A 24 13.54 -20.03 3.82
N ALA A 25 13.91 -19.25 2.83
CA ALA A 25 15.01 -18.31 2.93
C ALA A 25 14.63 -17.09 3.80
N LEU A 26 13.44 -16.56 3.61
CA LEU A 26 12.92 -15.42 4.40
C LEU A 26 12.77 -15.78 5.87
N ALA A 27 12.32 -16.99 6.19
CA ALA A 27 12.16 -17.46 7.56
C ALA A 27 13.48 -17.56 8.36
N LYS A 28 14.63 -17.59 7.68
CA LYS A 28 15.96 -17.63 8.33
C LYS A 28 16.52 -16.25 8.64
N LEU A 29 15.87 -15.19 8.18
CA LEU A 29 16.33 -13.84 8.43
C LEU A 29 16.12 -13.45 9.89
N LYS A 30 17.12 -12.75 10.43
CA LYS A 30 17.04 -12.22 11.80
C LYS A 30 16.22 -10.92 11.82
N PRO A 31 15.49 -10.66 12.91
CA PRO A 31 14.84 -9.39 13.11
C PRO A 31 15.82 -8.20 13.05
N VAL A 32 15.42 -7.14 12.37
CA VAL A 32 16.17 -5.87 12.29
C VAL A 32 15.48 -4.76 13.09
N PHE A 33 14.19 -4.92 13.37
CA PHE A 33 13.42 -4.06 14.25
C PHE A 33 12.88 -4.83 15.45
N GLY A 34 12.86 -4.19 16.61
CA GLY A 34 12.48 -4.82 17.87
C GLY A 34 13.63 -5.61 18.50
N ARG A 35 13.45 -5.91 19.78
CA ARG A 35 14.39 -6.74 20.58
C ARG A 35 13.54 -7.69 21.43
N GLY A 36 13.88 -8.95 21.43
CA GLY A 36 13.16 -9.98 22.18
C GLY A 36 12.68 -11.13 21.32
N GLU A 37 12.06 -12.12 21.95
CA GLU A 37 11.61 -13.34 21.30
C GLU A 37 10.44 -13.10 20.33
N ASP A 38 9.66 -12.04 20.55
CA ASP A 38 8.51 -11.67 19.72
C ASP A 38 8.87 -10.78 18.50
N ALA A 39 10.15 -10.47 18.31
CA ALA A 39 10.57 -9.63 17.19
C ALA A 39 10.46 -10.39 15.87
N THR A 40 9.61 -9.91 14.95
CA THR A 40 9.32 -10.57 13.67
C THR A 40 9.66 -9.75 12.44
N MET A 41 10.04 -8.48 12.61
CA MET A 41 10.32 -7.59 11.49
C MET A 41 11.75 -7.76 11.01
N THR A 42 11.91 -8.33 9.83
CA THR A 42 13.19 -8.66 9.19
C THR A 42 13.39 -7.80 7.94
N ALA A 43 14.58 -7.82 7.37
CA ALA A 43 14.84 -7.19 6.07
C ALA A 43 13.98 -7.76 4.93
N GLY A 44 13.51 -9.02 5.07
CA GLY A 44 12.68 -9.67 4.05
C GLY A 44 11.20 -9.32 4.11
N ASN A 45 10.74 -8.70 5.18
CA ASN A 45 9.35 -8.23 5.33
C ASN A 45 9.24 -6.72 5.61
N SER A 46 10.31 -6.00 5.28
CA SER A 46 10.43 -4.55 5.36
C SER A 46 10.90 -4.01 4.02
N THR A 47 10.30 -2.93 3.54
CA THR A 47 10.70 -2.33 2.26
C THR A 47 12.12 -1.72 2.36
N PRO A 48 12.97 -1.87 1.35
CA PRO A 48 14.21 -1.10 1.27
C PRO A 48 13.93 0.34 0.85
N LEU A 49 14.70 1.29 1.37
CA LEU A 49 14.71 2.66 0.86
C LEU A 49 15.51 2.69 -0.44
N THR A 50 14.95 3.32 -1.45
CA THR A 50 15.54 3.37 -2.80
C THR A 50 15.44 4.76 -3.40
N ASP A 51 16.18 5.00 -4.45
CA ASP A 51 15.99 6.16 -5.31
C ASP A 51 14.89 5.87 -6.34
N GLY A 52 14.14 6.89 -6.72
CA GLY A 52 13.11 6.75 -7.73
C GLY A 52 12.42 8.06 -8.04
N ALA A 53 11.75 8.10 -9.18
CA ALA A 53 10.94 9.22 -9.62
C ALA A 53 9.67 8.70 -10.29
N ALA A 54 8.55 9.35 -10.03
CA ALA A 54 7.27 9.06 -10.65
C ALA A 54 6.57 10.37 -11.00
N LEU A 55 5.76 10.36 -12.05
CA LEU A 55 4.97 11.48 -12.50
C LEU A 55 3.57 11.01 -12.90
N VAL A 56 2.56 11.70 -12.38
CA VAL A 56 1.16 11.53 -12.79
C VAL A 56 0.67 12.86 -13.34
N LEU A 57 0.15 12.87 -14.58
CA LEU A 57 -0.46 14.03 -15.19
C LEU A 57 -1.96 14.01 -14.91
N LEU A 58 -2.43 15.01 -14.18
CA LEU A 58 -3.84 15.21 -13.88
C LEU A 58 -4.40 16.37 -14.74
N GLY A 59 -5.60 16.21 -15.24
CA GLY A 59 -6.30 17.24 -16.01
C GLY A 59 -7.80 16.96 -16.12
N SER A 60 -8.55 17.90 -16.67
CA SER A 60 -9.95 17.65 -17.02
C SER A 60 -10.07 16.86 -18.33
N ASP A 61 -11.24 16.24 -18.55
CA ASP A 61 -11.53 15.54 -19.80
C ASP A 61 -11.43 16.47 -21.03
N GLU A 62 -11.90 17.72 -20.89
CA GLU A 62 -11.83 18.72 -21.95
C GLU A 62 -10.39 19.08 -22.27
N TRP A 63 -9.55 19.22 -21.23
CA TRP A 63 -8.13 19.51 -21.41
C TRP A 63 -7.41 18.34 -22.09
N ALA A 64 -7.67 17.12 -21.67
CA ALA A 64 -7.11 15.91 -22.27
C ALA A 64 -7.50 15.79 -23.75
N ALA A 65 -8.78 16.02 -24.07
CA ALA A 65 -9.29 16.00 -25.44
C ALA A 65 -8.61 17.08 -26.32
N ALA A 66 -8.49 18.32 -25.82
CA ALA A 66 -7.84 19.42 -26.52
C ALA A 66 -6.37 19.12 -26.84
N HIS A 67 -5.69 18.37 -25.97
CA HIS A 67 -4.29 17.99 -26.13
C HIS A 67 -4.10 16.60 -26.77
N ARG A 68 -5.19 15.92 -27.13
CA ARG A 68 -5.21 14.57 -27.72
C ARG A 68 -4.48 13.53 -26.85
N LEU A 69 -4.62 13.64 -25.53
CA LEU A 69 -4.04 12.72 -24.57
C LEU A 69 -5.07 11.65 -24.20
N PRO A 70 -4.66 10.38 -24.07
CA PRO A 70 -5.57 9.34 -23.60
C PRO A 70 -5.87 9.57 -22.12
N VAL A 71 -7.14 9.44 -21.74
CA VAL A 71 -7.56 9.36 -20.35
C VAL A 71 -7.38 7.91 -19.92
N LEU A 72 -6.47 7.64 -18.99
CA LEU A 72 -6.16 6.29 -18.53
C LEU A 72 -7.06 5.86 -17.36
N ALA A 73 -7.47 6.81 -16.51
CA ALA A 73 -8.37 6.58 -15.40
C ALA A 73 -8.98 7.91 -14.93
N HIS A 74 -10.06 7.85 -14.17
CA HIS A 74 -10.64 8.99 -13.49
C HIS A 74 -10.43 8.87 -11.98
N VAL A 75 -10.01 9.96 -11.34
CA VAL A 75 -10.00 10.05 -9.87
C VAL A 75 -11.45 10.24 -9.42
N VAL A 76 -11.99 9.29 -8.70
CA VAL A 76 -13.37 9.35 -8.19
C VAL A 76 -13.43 10.19 -6.93
N ASP A 77 -12.56 9.87 -5.95
CA ASP A 77 -12.50 10.57 -4.67
C ASP A 77 -11.16 10.34 -3.98
N ALA A 78 -10.89 11.12 -2.92
CA ALA A 78 -9.71 11.00 -2.08
C ALA A 78 -10.04 11.30 -0.63
N GLU A 79 -9.34 10.65 0.30
CA GLU A 79 -9.50 10.86 1.74
C GLU A 79 -8.15 10.84 2.43
N THR A 80 -8.03 11.62 3.50
CA THR A 80 -6.83 11.68 4.32
C THR A 80 -7.14 11.35 5.77
N ALA A 81 -6.20 10.74 6.48
CA ALA A 81 -6.30 10.51 7.90
C ALA A 81 -4.94 10.68 8.57
N ALA A 82 -4.98 11.00 9.86
CA ALA A 82 -3.82 10.97 10.73
C ALA A 82 -4.17 10.18 11.99
N VAL A 83 -3.18 9.56 12.60
CA VAL A 83 -3.30 8.83 13.86
C VAL A 83 -2.27 9.31 14.87
N GLU A 84 -2.62 9.25 16.15
CA GLU A 84 -1.69 9.53 17.24
C GLU A 84 -0.82 8.28 17.49
N TYR A 85 0.35 8.24 16.86
CA TYR A 85 1.24 7.09 16.91
C TYR A 85 2.32 7.18 18.00
N VAL A 86 2.57 8.36 18.58
CA VAL A 86 3.62 8.54 19.59
C VAL A 86 3.16 8.09 20.96
N HIS A 87 1.99 8.55 21.38
CA HIS A 87 1.42 8.27 22.70
C HIS A 87 0.06 7.57 22.62
N GLY A 88 -0.47 7.42 21.41
CA GLY A 88 -1.73 6.75 21.12
C GLY A 88 -1.61 5.23 21.07
N ARG A 89 -2.71 4.61 20.67
CA ARG A 89 -2.82 3.14 20.52
C ARG A 89 -2.57 2.69 19.09
N ASP A 90 -2.42 3.62 18.16
CA ASP A 90 -2.34 3.34 16.75
C ASP A 90 -0.89 3.14 16.32
N GLY A 91 -0.67 2.24 15.38
CA GLY A 91 0.64 2.09 14.73
C GLY A 91 0.91 3.26 13.78
N LEU A 92 2.19 3.57 13.58
CA LEU A 92 2.66 4.69 12.76
C LEU A 92 1.99 4.76 11.37
N LEU A 93 1.70 3.61 10.74
CA LEU A 93 1.23 3.51 9.37
C LEU A 93 -0.23 3.00 9.26
N THR A 94 -1.03 3.18 10.32
CA THR A 94 -2.41 2.68 10.35
C THR A 94 -3.48 3.71 9.93
N ALA A 95 -3.09 4.92 9.56
CA ALA A 95 -4.03 5.96 9.13
C ALA A 95 -4.99 5.51 8.00
N PRO A 96 -4.59 4.71 6.99
CA PRO A 96 -5.50 4.20 5.96
C PRO A 96 -6.68 3.39 6.51
N VAL A 97 -6.52 2.74 7.66
CA VAL A 97 -7.61 2.00 8.33
C VAL A 97 -8.81 2.91 8.60
N PHE A 98 -8.57 4.17 8.89
CA PHE A 98 -9.59 5.18 9.19
C PHE A 98 -10.03 5.95 7.94
N ALA A 99 -9.12 6.22 7.01
CA ALA A 99 -9.42 6.96 5.80
C ALA A 99 -10.35 6.19 4.86
N VAL A 100 -10.04 4.91 4.60
CA VAL A 100 -10.76 4.11 3.61
C VAL A 100 -12.25 3.95 3.94
N PRO A 101 -12.69 3.59 5.16
CA PRO A 101 -14.12 3.50 5.46
C PRO A 101 -14.87 4.81 5.25
N ARG A 102 -14.27 5.96 5.57
CA ARG A 102 -14.88 7.28 5.33
C ARG A 102 -15.03 7.60 3.85
N LEU A 103 -14.01 7.24 3.05
CA LEU A 103 -14.08 7.35 1.61
C LEU A 103 -15.23 6.51 1.05
N LEU A 104 -15.30 5.24 1.44
CA LEU A 104 -16.30 4.29 0.98
C LEU A 104 -17.73 4.73 1.32
N GLU A 105 -17.96 5.21 2.53
CA GLU A 105 -19.24 5.77 2.95
C GLU A 105 -19.64 6.95 2.05
N ARG A 106 -18.71 7.87 1.77
CA ARG A 106 -18.97 9.05 0.95
C ARG A 106 -19.30 8.74 -0.50
N VAL A 107 -18.65 7.73 -1.08
CA VAL A 107 -18.90 7.32 -2.47
C VAL A 107 -19.97 6.23 -2.60
N GLY A 108 -20.51 5.72 -1.48
CA GLY A 108 -21.55 4.70 -1.47
C GLY A 108 -21.08 3.32 -1.95
N MET A 109 -19.83 2.98 -1.69
CA MET A 109 -19.20 1.72 -2.10
C MET A 109 -18.78 0.89 -0.88
N SER A 110 -18.52 -0.39 -1.12
CA SER A 110 -17.90 -1.32 -0.17
C SER A 110 -16.49 -1.70 -0.61
N LEU A 111 -15.68 -2.29 0.28
CA LEU A 111 -14.36 -2.81 -0.10
C LEU A 111 -14.44 -3.85 -1.23
N GLN A 112 -15.54 -4.61 -1.29
CA GLN A 112 -15.71 -5.71 -2.24
C GLN A 112 -16.07 -5.26 -3.66
N ASP A 113 -16.36 -3.97 -3.85
CA ASP A 113 -16.73 -3.41 -5.17
C ASP A 113 -15.52 -3.10 -6.06
N PHE A 114 -14.29 -3.27 -5.56
CA PHE A 114 -13.08 -2.98 -6.31
C PHE A 114 -12.50 -4.19 -7.02
N ASP A 115 -11.96 -3.95 -8.21
CA ASP A 115 -11.24 -4.96 -8.99
C ASP A 115 -9.80 -5.14 -8.50
N PHE A 116 -9.18 -4.08 -7.97
CA PHE A 116 -7.81 -4.07 -7.47
C PHE A 116 -7.70 -3.28 -6.17
N TYR A 117 -6.69 -3.65 -5.37
CA TYR A 117 -6.26 -2.92 -4.18
C TYR A 117 -4.77 -2.67 -4.29
N GLU A 118 -4.35 -1.45 -4.08
CA GLU A 118 -2.95 -1.08 -3.98
C GLU A 118 -2.69 -0.54 -2.57
N ILE A 119 -1.90 -1.25 -1.79
CA ILE A 119 -1.52 -0.87 -0.44
C ILE A 119 0.00 -0.83 -0.37
N HIS A 120 0.55 0.32 -0.02
CA HIS A 120 1.98 0.46 0.18
C HIS A 120 2.49 -0.48 1.27
N GLU A 121 3.51 -1.26 0.94
CA GLU A 121 4.07 -2.32 1.78
C GLU A 121 5.32 -1.80 2.52
N ALA A 122 5.21 -0.72 3.30
CA ALA A 122 6.34 -0.30 4.13
C ALA A 122 6.89 -1.47 4.97
N PHE A 123 5.96 -2.26 5.50
CA PHE A 123 6.20 -3.52 6.19
C PHE A 123 5.04 -4.48 5.90
N ALA A 124 5.30 -5.75 5.77
CA ALA A 124 4.23 -6.75 5.62
C ALA A 124 3.23 -6.69 6.78
N SER A 125 3.72 -6.41 7.99
CA SER A 125 2.88 -6.25 9.19
C SER A 125 1.88 -5.10 9.06
N THR A 126 2.22 -4.00 8.39
CA THR A 126 1.30 -2.87 8.18
C THR A 126 0.11 -3.27 7.32
N VAL A 127 0.36 -3.96 6.21
CA VAL A 127 -0.71 -4.45 5.31
C VAL A 127 -1.61 -5.44 6.03
N LEU A 128 -1.00 -6.42 6.73
CA LEU A 128 -1.73 -7.43 7.48
C LEU A 128 -2.56 -6.83 8.61
N SER A 129 -2.02 -5.84 9.33
CA SER A 129 -2.75 -5.13 10.39
C SER A 129 -3.93 -4.33 9.86
N THR A 130 -3.74 -3.65 8.71
CA THR A 130 -4.81 -2.92 8.04
C THR A 130 -5.96 -3.84 7.66
N MET A 131 -5.66 -4.94 6.98
CA MET A 131 -6.67 -5.94 6.60
C MET A 131 -7.39 -6.52 7.80
N LYS A 132 -6.63 -6.91 8.86
CA LYS A 132 -7.21 -7.45 10.07
C LYS A 132 -8.13 -6.44 10.77
N ALA A 133 -7.77 -5.16 10.80
CA ALA A 133 -8.59 -4.13 11.41
C ALA A 133 -9.93 -3.94 10.66
N TRP A 134 -9.93 -4.06 9.34
CA TRP A 134 -11.16 -3.99 8.55
C TRP A 134 -12.07 -5.22 8.71
N GLU A 135 -11.53 -6.34 9.15
CA GLU A 135 -12.28 -7.58 9.39
C GLU A 135 -12.76 -7.72 10.85
N ASP A 136 -12.23 -6.91 11.78
CA ASP A 136 -12.50 -7.03 13.21
C ASP A 136 -13.77 -6.25 13.63
N PRO A 137 -14.85 -6.94 14.07
CA PRO A 137 -16.07 -6.28 14.51
C PRO A 137 -15.89 -5.38 15.74
N ALA A 138 -14.99 -5.75 16.67
CA ALA A 138 -14.72 -4.95 17.84
C ALA A 138 -14.00 -3.65 17.46
N PHE A 139 -13.00 -3.74 16.59
CA PHE A 139 -12.32 -2.56 16.05
C PHE A 139 -13.26 -1.66 15.25
N ALA A 140 -14.09 -2.25 14.39
CA ALA A 140 -15.08 -1.51 13.62
C ALA A 140 -15.99 -0.69 14.53
N LYS A 141 -16.54 -1.30 15.57
CA LYS A 141 -17.44 -0.63 16.51
C LYS A 141 -16.75 0.41 17.37
N GLU A 142 -15.63 0.05 17.98
CA GLU A 142 -14.96 0.88 19.00
C GLU A 142 -14.11 2.00 18.39
N ARG A 143 -13.53 1.77 17.21
CA ARG A 143 -12.56 2.67 16.61
C ARG A 143 -13.05 3.36 15.34
N LEU A 144 -13.83 2.68 14.53
CA LEU A 144 -14.39 3.25 13.30
C LEU A 144 -15.81 3.81 13.48
N GLY A 145 -16.50 3.43 14.58
CA GLY A 145 -17.89 3.81 14.81
C GLY A 145 -18.89 3.12 13.89
N LEU A 146 -18.50 1.96 13.33
CA LEU A 146 -19.31 1.17 12.42
C LEU A 146 -19.94 -0.03 13.13
N ASP A 147 -21.22 -0.29 12.87
CA ASP A 147 -21.92 -1.48 13.39
C ASP A 147 -21.48 -2.77 12.68
N VAL A 148 -21.04 -2.64 11.43
CA VAL A 148 -20.53 -3.76 10.60
C VAL A 148 -19.13 -3.42 10.13
N PRO A 149 -18.16 -4.34 10.24
CA PRO A 149 -16.81 -4.10 9.77
C PRO A 149 -16.79 -3.94 8.24
N PRO A 150 -15.84 -3.19 7.68
CA PRO A 150 -15.65 -3.06 6.23
C PRO A 150 -15.50 -4.41 5.50
N GLY A 151 -14.96 -5.41 6.19
CA GLY A 151 -14.81 -6.77 5.69
C GLY A 151 -13.45 -7.05 5.05
N ALA A 152 -13.32 -8.28 4.56
CA ALA A 152 -12.10 -8.76 3.93
C ALA A 152 -11.97 -8.25 2.49
N ILE A 153 -10.73 -7.99 2.06
CA ILE A 153 -10.39 -7.81 0.66
C ILE A 153 -9.95 -9.14 0.05
N ASP A 154 -10.16 -9.30 -1.25
CA ASP A 154 -9.62 -10.44 -1.98
C ASP A 154 -8.11 -10.25 -2.20
N ARG A 155 -7.30 -11.07 -1.52
CA ARG A 155 -5.84 -11.00 -1.61
C ARG A 155 -5.29 -11.26 -3.02
N SER A 156 -6.02 -11.96 -3.87
CA SER A 156 -5.61 -12.17 -5.27
C SER A 156 -5.67 -10.90 -6.11
N ARG A 157 -6.36 -9.87 -5.59
CA ARG A 157 -6.50 -8.54 -6.20
C ARG A 157 -5.61 -7.48 -5.53
N LEU A 158 -4.83 -7.86 -4.51
CA LEU A 158 -3.95 -6.94 -3.78
C LEU A 158 -2.58 -6.90 -4.43
N ASN A 159 -2.11 -5.69 -4.76
CA ASN A 159 -0.77 -5.41 -5.28
C ASN A 159 -0.39 -6.36 -6.44
N VAL A 160 -1.30 -6.51 -7.38
CA VAL A 160 -1.24 -7.55 -8.44
C VAL A 160 -0.02 -7.42 -9.38
N THR A 161 0.56 -6.24 -9.47
CA THR A 161 1.78 -5.97 -10.25
C THR A 161 3.04 -5.89 -9.40
N GLY A 162 2.95 -6.23 -8.12
CA GLY A 162 4.00 -6.09 -7.13
C GLY A 162 3.89 -4.79 -6.35
N SER A 163 4.72 -4.62 -5.33
CA SER A 163 4.75 -3.42 -4.50
C SER A 163 6.11 -3.23 -3.84
N SER A 164 6.18 -2.34 -2.87
CA SER A 164 7.41 -1.80 -2.30
C SER A 164 8.26 -2.80 -1.51
N LEU A 165 7.73 -3.92 -1.02
CA LEU A 165 8.57 -4.98 -0.43
C LEU A 165 9.56 -5.54 -1.44
N ALA A 166 9.16 -5.69 -2.70
CA ALA A 166 10.00 -6.21 -3.76
C ALA A 166 10.81 -5.11 -4.45
N ALA A 167 10.15 -4.00 -4.83
CA ALA A 167 10.73 -2.96 -5.68
C ALA A 167 11.43 -1.84 -4.90
N GLY A 168 11.09 -1.65 -3.63
CA GLY A 168 11.63 -0.58 -2.80
C GLY A 168 10.69 0.60 -2.60
N HIS A 169 11.14 1.57 -1.83
CA HIS A 169 10.34 2.73 -1.40
C HIS A 169 11.11 4.04 -1.62
N PRO A 170 10.97 4.67 -2.78
CA PRO A 170 11.56 5.98 -3.04
C PRO A 170 10.71 7.13 -2.46
N PHE A 171 10.21 7.00 -1.27
CA PHE A 171 9.38 7.94 -0.49
C PHE A 171 8.35 8.71 -1.34
N ALA A 172 8.70 9.90 -1.80
CA ALA A 172 7.78 10.77 -2.53
C ALA A 172 7.33 10.21 -3.90
N ALA A 173 8.03 9.23 -4.46
CA ALA A 173 7.70 8.62 -5.75
C ALA A 173 6.85 7.36 -5.64
N THR A 174 6.68 6.79 -4.44
CA THR A 174 6.00 5.50 -4.27
C THR A 174 4.51 5.55 -4.63
N GLY A 175 3.86 6.67 -4.48
CA GLY A 175 2.43 6.82 -4.77
C GLY A 175 2.10 7.29 -6.19
N GLY A 176 3.10 7.53 -7.03
CA GLY A 176 2.93 8.04 -8.39
C GLY A 176 3.11 7.02 -9.50
#